data_80b50ee4fc6d9795fd9824392450b86b
#
_entry.id   80b50ee4fc6d9795fd9824392450b86b
#
_cell.length_a   1.000
_cell.length_b   1.000
_cell.length_c   1.000
_cell.angle_alpha   90.00
_cell.angle_beta   90.00
_cell.angle_gamma   90.00
#
_symmetry.space_group_name_H-M   'P 1'
#
loop_
_entity.id
_entity.type
_entity.pdbx_description
1 polymer ?
#
loop_
_entity_poly.entity_id
_entity_poly.type
_entity_poly.pdbx_seq_one_letter_code
_entity_poly.pdbx_strand_id
1 'polypeptide(L)'
;RDASSRFHPSHRWGNFWSVGAAWIVTKENFMSGTHGWLDMLKVKASIGSQGNDKIGDYRYVDTYRLASSNGEMSVAFLEKGNPNITWETNTNFNAGIEFGVLQNRISGSIEYFNRKTTDMLMAFPTAPSLGYSSYYANVGDMSNKGIEVDLNFTPIRSKNVQWDINVNLTHLKNKIISLPPERRTKEVEGYYGYAGSSFFYGQGLPLYTFYMKKYAGVSEDGRSMWYKDVTDKDGKPTGERTTTTAYSEGSDYLCGNAIPDLYGGFGTSVSFFGFDFGINFNYQIGGKIYDSGYAAAMSTPTSTGSIGVNWHKDILNAWTPENPNSNIPRMQYGDSNTTDTSDRFLIDASYLTLQNINFGYTLPSKFTQKFGVGKMRIYLACENVFYWSKRKGLDPRYADNTDNQGVLGTSNYATYSPIRTISGGINIQF
;
A
#
# COMPACT_ATOMS: atom_id res chain seq x y z
N ARG A 1 -25.97 -3.25 -18.22
CA ARG A 1 -25.25 -4.22 -19.07
C ARG A 1 -24.23 -3.48 -19.90
N ASP A 2 -22.96 -3.83 -19.77
CA ASP A 2 -21.84 -3.17 -20.45
C ASP A 2 -21.12 -4.14 -21.37
N ALA A 3 -20.45 -3.62 -22.41
CA ALA A 3 -19.65 -4.41 -23.32
C ALA A 3 -18.26 -3.80 -23.45
N SER A 4 -17.23 -4.66 -23.44
CA SER A 4 -15.86 -4.25 -23.68
C SER A 4 -15.33 -4.84 -25.01
N SER A 5 -14.69 -4.00 -25.81
CA SER A 5 -13.99 -4.42 -27.03
C SER A 5 -12.69 -5.20 -26.74
N ARG A 6 -12.22 -5.20 -25.49
CA ARG A 6 -11.03 -5.93 -25.05
C ARG A 6 -11.26 -7.44 -24.96
N PHE A 7 -12.53 -7.87 -24.98
CA PHE A 7 -12.89 -9.27 -24.93
C PHE A 7 -13.44 -9.77 -26.27
N HIS A 8 -13.33 -11.08 -26.48
CA HIS A 8 -13.92 -11.71 -27.65
C HIS A 8 -15.42 -11.43 -27.75
N PRO A 9 -16.01 -11.30 -28.96
CA PRO A 9 -17.46 -10.99 -29.14
C PRO A 9 -18.40 -11.85 -28.33
N SER A 10 -18.07 -13.13 -28.09
CA SER A 10 -18.89 -14.05 -27.27
C SER A 10 -18.81 -13.81 -25.77
N HIS A 11 -17.79 -13.08 -25.26
CA HIS A 11 -17.52 -12.86 -23.82
C HIS A 11 -17.47 -11.38 -23.42
N ARG A 12 -17.80 -10.47 -24.35
CA ARG A 12 -17.66 -9.03 -24.12
C ARG A 12 -18.71 -8.40 -23.20
N TRP A 13 -19.83 -9.09 -23.00
CA TRP A 13 -20.96 -8.54 -22.24
C TRP A 13 -20.88 -8.93 -20.76
N GLY A 14 -20.88 -7.91 -19.87
CA GLY A 14 -21.04 -8.05 -18.43
C GLY A 14 -22.41 -7.54 -17.97
N ASN A 15 -22.99 -8.17 -16.95
CA ASN A 15 -24.20 -7.70 -16.29
C ASN A 15 -23.85 -7.26 -14.88
N PHE A 16 -24.07 -5.98 -14.60
CA PHE A 16 -23.74 -5.39 -13.30
C PHE A 16 -24.99 -4.80 -12.69
N TRP A 17 -25.03 -4.76 -11.37
CA TRP A 17 -26.20 -4.32 -10.63
C TRP A 17 -25.80 -3.75 -9.28
N SER A 18 -26.63 -2.90 -8.72
CA SER A 18 -26.48 -2.45 -7.34
C SER A 18 -27.84 -2.20 -6.71
N VAL A 19 -27.92 -2.44 -5.42
CA VAL A 19 -29.08 -2.10 -4.59
C VAL A 19 -28.56 -1.52 -3.28
N GLY A 20 -29.25 -0.50 -2.79
CA GLY A 20 -28.93 0.12 -1.50
C GLY A 20 -30.20 0.63 -0.82
N ALA A 21 -30.15 0.63 0.48
CA ALA A 21 -31.19 1.17 1.32
C ALA A 21 -30.59 2.01 2.44
N ALA A 22 -31.30 3.05 2.83
CA ALA A 22 -30.93 3.87 3.98
C ALA A 22 -32.19 4.24 4.76
N TRP A 23 -32.09 4.18 6.09
CA TRP A 23 -33.16 4.50 7.01
C TRP A 23 -32.72 5.58 7.98
N ILE A 24 -33.43 6.71 7.96
CA ILE A 24 -33.18 7.80 8.91
C ILE A 24 -34.01 7.52 10.16
N VAL A 25 -33.44 6.80 11.09
CA VAL A 25 -34.09 6.30 12.30
C VAL A 25 -34.64 7.44 13.16
N THR A 26 -33.92 8.56 13.24
CA THR A 26 -34.35 9.75 14.00
C THR A 26 -35.63 10.41 13.50
N LYS A 27 -36.08 10.09 12.28
CA LYS A 27 -37.35 10.62 11.75
C LYS A 27 -38.56 9.80 12.18
N GLU A 28 -38.36 8.69 12.84
CA GLU A 28 -39.43 7.81 13.29
C GLU A 28 -40.05 8.29 14.60
N ASN A 29 -41.36 8.13 14.73
CA ASN A 29 -42.13 8.59 15.90
C ASN A 29 -41.62 8.04 17.23
N PHE A 30 -41.11 6.78 17.25
CA PHE A 30 -40.58 6.16 18.46
C PHE A 30 -39.25 6.83 18.91
N MET A 31 -38.59 7.63 18.08
CA MET A 31 -37.37 8.37 18.42
C MET A 31 -37.65 9.79 18.91
N SER A 32 -38.90 10.21 19.04
CA SER A 32 -39.26 11.57 19.45
C SER A 32 -38.65 12.00 20.79
N GLY A 33 -38.48 11.06 21.74
CA GLY A 33 -37.83 11.32 23.03
C GLY A 33 -36.33 11.53 22.99
N THR A 34 -35.67 11.28 21.86
CA THR A 34 -34.21 11.41 21.72
C THR A 34 -33.75 12.76 21.12
N HIS A 35 -34.67 13.55 20.56
CA HIS A 35 -34.36 14.77 19.81
C HIS A 35 -33.62 15.85 20.62
N GLY A 36 -33.55 15.72 21.96
CA GLY A 36 -32.80 16.65 22.80
C GLY A 36 -31.27 16.49 22.72
N TRP A 37 -30.79 15.33 22.27
CA TRP A 37 -29.35 15.04 22.21
C TRP A 37 -28.91 14.33 20.92
N LEU A 38 -29.83 13.58 20.25
CA LEU A 38 -29.57 12.84 19.01
C LEU A 38 -30.16 13.61 17.83
N ASP A 39 -29.32 14.25 17.05
CA ASP A 39 -29.73 15.09 15.94
C ASP A 39 -30.00 14.25 14.67
N MET A 40 -29.19 13.22 14.46
CA MET A 40 -29.31 12.31 13.33
C MET A 40 -28.81 10.91 13.69
N LEU A 41 -29.57 9.91 13.32
CA LEU A 41 -29.13 8.52 13.21
C LEU A 41 -29.68 7.95 11.91
N LYS A 42 -28.75 7.55 11.04
CA LYS A 42 -29.06 6.94 9.75
C LYS A 42 -28.33 5.60 9.67
N VAL A 43 -29.06 4.55 9.35
CA VAL A 43 -28.52 3.23 9.02
C VAL A 43 -28.54 3.08 7.52
N LYS A 44 -27.46 2.58 6.92
CA LYS A 44 -27.36 2.36 5.48
C LYS A 44 -26.74 0.99 5.19
N ALA A 45 -27.17 0.39 4.10
CA ALA A 45 -26.54 -0.80 3.55
C ALA A 45 -26.64 -0.80 2.04
N SER A 46 -25.62 -1.30 1.38
CA SER A 46 -25.60 -1.46 -0.07
C SER A 46 -24.83 -2.71 -0.46
N ILE A 47 -25.24 -3.31 -1.57
CA ILE A 47 -24.53 -4.38 -2.23
C ILE A 47 -24.59 -4.19 -3.73
N GLY A 48 -23.51 -4.47 -4.44
CA GLY A 48 -23.49 -4.33 -5.89
C GLY A 48 -22.31 -5.04 -6.52
N SER A 49 -22.42 -5.27 -7.80
CA SER A 49 -21.42 -5.91 -8.64
C SER A 49 -20.95 -4.94 -9.71
N GLN A 50 -19.65 -4.83 -9.92
CA GLN A 50 -18.99 -4.00 -10.92
C GLN A 50 -17.98 -4.83 -11.71
N GLY A 51 -17.85 -4.54 -13.01
CA GLY A 51 -16.86 -5.17 -13.86
C GLY A 51 -15.58 -4.35 -13.97
N ASN A 52 -14.47 -5.06 -14.15
CA ASN A 52 -13.18 -4.51 -14.52
C ASN A 52 -12.67 -5.21 -15.78
N ASP A 53 -12.25 -4.43 -16.79
CA ASP A 53 -11.73 -4.90 -18.07
C ASP A 53 -10.29 -4.43 -18.33
N LYS A 54 -9.58 -3.98 -17.29
CA LYS A 54 -8.25 -3.38 -17.42
C LYS A 54 -7.15 -4.40 -17.68
N ILE A 55 -7.06 -4.92 -18.91
CA ILE A 55 -6.07 -5.90 -19.35
C ILE A 55 -5.23 -5.50 -20.57
N GLY A 56 -5.51 -4.36 -21.18
CA GLY A 56 -4.96 -4.00 -22.50
C GLY A 56 -5.78 -4.63 -23.66
N ASP A 57 -5.46 -4.19 -24.86
CA ASP A 57 -6.21 -4.56 -26.05
C ASP A 57 -5.71 -5.87 -26.67
N TYR A 58 -6.59 -6.56 -27.40
CA TYR A 58 -6.29 -7.77 -28.19
C TYR A 58 -5.82 -8.99 -27.39
N ARG A 59 -6.03 -9.05 -26.05
CA ARG A 59 -5.63 -10.19 -25.22
C ARG A 59 -6.38 -11.49 -25.50
N TYR A 60 -7.43 -11.43 -26.31
CA TYR A 60 -8.21 -12.61 -26.73
C TYR A 60 -7.73 -13.24 -28.04
N VAL A 61 -6.75 -12.63 -28.76
CA VAL A 61 -6.17 -13.16 -29.99
C VAL A 61 -4.66 -13.28 -29.88
N ASP A 62 -4.09 -14.23 -30.62
CA ASP A 62 -2.63 -14.36 -30.76
C ASP A 62 -2.08 -13.14 -31.49
N THR A 63 -1.03 -12.53 -30.94
CA THR A 63 -0.40 -11.35 -31.54
C THR A 63 1.03 -11.65 -31.99
N TYR A 64 1.46 -10.95 -33.04
CA TYR A 64 2.76 -11.12 -33.64
C TYR A 64 3.45 -9.77 -33.82
N ARG A 65 4.76 -9.76 -33.72
CA ARG A 65 5.60 -8.58 -34.01
C ARG A 65 6.23 -8.74 -35.37
N LEU A 66 6.10 -7.71 -36.18
CA LEU A 66 6.88 -7.58 -37.39
C LEU A 66 8.22 -6.95 -37.03
N ALA A 67 9.31 -7.59 -37.34
CA ALA A 67 10.67 -7.09 -37.15
C ALA A 67 11.42 -7.10 -38.48
N SER A 68 12.24 -6.08 -38.72
CA SER A 68 13.17 -6.07 -39.85
C SER A 68 14.57 -6.38 -39.34
N SER A 69 15.21 -7.38 -39.94
CA SER A 69 16.59 -7.75 -39.67
C SER A 69 17.32 -7.87 -40.99
N ASN A 70 18.40 -7.08 -41.19
CA ASN A 70 19.19 -7.07 -42.42
C ASN A 70 18.39 -6.80 -43.72
N GLY A 71 17.30 -6.01 -43.62
CA GLY A 71 16.45 -5.67 -44.77
C GLY A 71 15.38 -6.73 -45.08
N GLU A 72 15.34 -7.84 -44.36
CA GLU A 72 14.29 -8.84 -44.47
C GLU A 72 13.24 -8.67 -43.36
N MET A 73 11.97 -8.87 -43.71
CA MET A 73 10.88 -8.84 -42.74
C MET A 73 10.74 -10.21 -42.10
N SER A 74 10.76 -10.24 -40.77
CA SER A 74 10.47 -11.44 -39.99
C SER A 74 9.20 -11.25 -39.15
N VAL A 75 8.48 -12.35 -38.92
CA VAL A 75 7.30 -12.40 -38.04
C VAL A 75 7.67 -13.21 -36.82
N ALA A 76 7.64 -12.56 -35.66
CA ALA A 76 7.88 -13.20 -34.39
C ALA A 76 6.57 -13.26 -33.56
N PHE A 77 6.29 -14.41 -32.98
CA PHE A 77 5.18 -14.56 -32.03
C PHE A 77 5.42 -13.62 -30.83
N LEU A 78 4.42 -12.86 -30.45
CA LEU A 78 4.53 -11.86 -29.38
C LEU A 78 3.81 -12.31 -28.12
N GLU A 79 2.54 -12.70 -28.24
CA GLU A 79 1.72 -13.04 -27.09
C GLU A 79 0.59 -14.01 -27.46
N LYS A 80 0.34 -14.95 -26.56
CA LYS A 80 -0.77 -15.91 -26.67
C LYS A 80 -2.08 -15.26 -26.25
N GLY A 81 -3.07 -15.28 -27.13
CA GLY A 81 -4.42 -14.83 -26.84
C GLY A 81 -5.24 -15.87 -26.09
N ASN A 82 -6.20 -15.38 -25.31
CA ASN A 82 -7.19 -16.22 -24.62
C ASN A 82 -8.61 -15.80 -25.05
N PRO A 83 -9.26 -16.53 -25.98
CA PRO A 83 -10.61 -16.16 -26.43
C PRO A 83 -11.68 -16.25 -25.34
N ASN A 84 -11.40 -16.96 -24.24
CA ASN A 84 -12.32 -17.14 -23.12
C ASN A 84 -12.18 -16.07 -22.04
N ILE A 85 -11.27 -15.10 -22.21
CA ILE A 85 -11.08 -14.03 -21.23
C ILE A 85 -12.34 -13.15 -21.16
N THR A 86 -12.75 -12.81 -19.93
CA THR A 86 -13.96 -12.05 -19.65
C THR A 86 -13.73 -11.08 -18.49
N TRP A 87 -14.77 -10.41 -18.06
CA TRP A 87 -14.76 -9.45 -16.99
C TRP A 87 -14.26 -10.04 -15.68
N GLU A 88 -13.38 -9.31 -15.00
CA GLU A 88 -13.17 -9.45 -13.58
C GLU A 88 -14.35 -8.82 -12.86
N THR A 89 -14.89 -9.48 -11.85
CA THR A 89 -16.08 -9.03 -11.13
C THR A 89 -15.74 -8.62 -9.70
N ASN A 90 -16.11 -7.40 -9.34
CA ASN A 90 -15.98 -6.87 -7.99
C ASN A 90 -17.35 -6.76 -7.34
N THR A 91 -17.64 -7.60 -6.36
CA THR A 91 -18.84 -7.52 -5.52
C THR A 91 -18.51 -6.75 -4.25
N ASN A 92 -19.20 -5.63 -4.04
CA ASN A 92 -19.00 -4.73 -2.90
C ASN A 92 -20.24 -4.80 -2.00
N PHE A 93 -20.03 -5.12 -0.73
CA PHE A 93 -21.03 -5.00 0.34
C PHE A 93 -20.55 -3.94 1.32
N ASN A 94 -21.42 -2.97 1.64
CA ASN A 94 -21.18 -1.96 2.65
C ASN A 94 -22.40 -1.90 3.58
N ALA A 95 -22.14 -1.76 4.88
CA ALA A 95 -23.18 -1.51 5.88
C ALA A 95 -22.61 -0.61 6.98
N GLY A 96 -23.39 0.40 7.39
CA GLY A 96 -22.89 1.35 8.35
C GLY A 96 -23.96 2.25 8.94
N ILE A 97 -23.50 3.07 9.85
CA ILE A 97 -24.28 4.12 10.51
C ILE A 97 -23.66 5.48 10.28
N GLU A 98 -24.50 6.49 10.17
CA GLU A 98 -24.13 7.90 10.22
C GLU A 98 -24.88 8.50 11.40
N PHE A 99 -24.21 9.33 12.20
CA PHE A 99 -24.82 9.91 13.38
C PHE A 99 -24.39 11.35 13.61
N GLY A 100 -25.23 12.11 14.28
CA GLY A 100 -24.97 13.44 14.79
C GLY A 100 -25.63 13.60 16.15
N VAL A 101 -24.88 14.11 17.11
CA VAL A 101 -25.36 14.30 18.49
C VAL A 101 -24.95 15.66 19.03
N LEU A 102 -25.68 16.15 20.05
CA LEU A 102 -25.40 17.38 20.77
C LEU A 102 -25.35 18.61 19.83
N GLN A 103 -26.37 18.78 19.01
CA GLN A 103 -26.45 19.84 17.98
C GLN A 103 -25.34 19.71 16.91
N ASN A 104 -25.07 18.46 16.48
CA ASN A 104 -23.99 18.08 15.57
C ASN A 104 -22.59 18.54 16.07
N ARG A 105 -22.39 18.62 17.39
CA ARG A 105 -21.04 18.84 17.94
C ARG A 105 -20.17 17.60 17.84
N ILE A 106 -20.78 16.44 17.81
CA ILE A 106 -20.14 15.17 17.52
C ILE A 106 -20.92 14.53 16.38
N SER A 107 -20.27 14.27 15.27
CA SER A 107 -20.87 13.61 14.13
C SER A 107 -19.86 12.65 13.48
N GLY A 108 -20.35 11.69 12.77
CA GLY A 108 -19.47 10.76 12.08
C GLY A 108 -20.20 9.61 11.41
N SER A 109 -19.39 8.70 10.89
CA SER A 109 -19.85 7.45 10.31
C SER A 109 -18.94 6.30 10.75
N ILE A 110 -19.55 5.12 10.85
CA ILE A 110 -18.86 3.85 11.03
C ILE A 110 -19.42 2.91 9.97
N GLU A 111 -18.54 2.38 9.11
CA GLU A 111 -18.93 1.54 8.00
C GLU A 111 -18.09 0.28 7.94
N TYR A 112 -18.73 -0.86 7.83
CA TYR A 112 -18.12 -2.12 7.46
C TYR A 112 -18.21 -2.30 5.95
N PHE A 113 -17.12 -2.71 5.32
CA PHE A 113 -17.07 -3.05 3.92
C PHE A 113 -16.52 -4.47 3.70
N ASN A 114 -16.97 -5.11 2.64
CA ASN A 114 -16.43 -6.36 2.13
C ASN A 114 -16.45 -6.32 0.59
N ARG A 115 -15.27 -6.24 0.00
CA ARG A 115 -15.06 -6.23 -1.46
C ARG A 115 -14.49 -7.58 -1.85
N LYS A 116 -15.26 -8.37 -2.58
CA LYS A 116 -14.81 -9.64 -3.16
C LYS A 116 -14.57 -9.45 -4.65
N THR A 117 -13.34 -9.69 -5.07
CA THR A 117 -12.95 -9.77 -6.49
C THR A 117 -12.94 -11.22 -6.89
N THR A 118 -13.67 -11.57 -7.93
CA THR A 118 -13.69 -12.91 -8.54
C THR A 118 -13.20 -12.83 -9.97
N ASP A 119 -12.67 -13.96 -10.48
CA ASP A 119 -12.19 -14.04 -11.85
C ASP A 119 -11.12 -12.98 -12.16
N MET A 120 -10.16 -12.77 -11.26
CA MET A 120 -9.12 -11.74 -11.41
C MET A 120 -8.38 -11.86 -12.74
N LEU A 121 -8.22 -10.73 -13.41
CA LEU A 121 -7.50 -10.64 -14.68
C LEU A 121 -5.99 -10.59 -14.45
N MET A 122 -5.29 -11.70 -14.70
CA MET A 122 -3.86 -11.82 -14.45
C MET A 122 -3.12 -12.48 -15.62
N ALA A 123 -1.83 -12.12 -15.75
CA ALA A 123 -0.92 -12.91 -16.60
C ALA A 123 -0.67 -14.27 -15.95
N PHE A 124 -1.04 -15.34 -16.67
CA PHE A 124 -0.91 -16.72 -16.24
C PHE A 124 0.35 -17.32 -16.86
N PRO A 125 1.39 -17.65 -16.07
CA PRO A 125 2.62 -18.23 -16.63
C PRO A 125 2.38 -19.65 -17.12
N THR A 126 3.14 -19.99 -18.15
CA THR A 126 3.11 -21.28 -18.80
C THR A 126 4.51 -21.91 -18.82
N ALA A 127 4.55 -23.21 -19.09
CA ALA A 127 5.82 -23.89 -19.31
C ALA A 127 6.53 -23.33 -20.54
N PRO A 128 7.84 -23.02 -20.48
CA PRO A 128 8.59 -22.46 -21.61
C PRO A 128 8.53 -23.34 -22.88
N SER A 129 8.30 -24.64 -22.73
CA SER A 129 8.13 -25.59 -23.82
C SER A 129 6.93 -25.32 -24.74
N LEU A 130 5.97 -24.48 -24.28
CA LEU A 130 4.83 -24.05 -25.09
C LEU A 130 5.17 -22.90 -26.07
N GLY A 131 6.39 -22.34 -25.98
CA GLY A 131 6.84 -21.26 -26.87
C GLY A 131 6.40 -19.87 -26.45
N TYR A 132 5.75 -19.71 -25.28
CA TYR A 132 5.38 -18.42 -24.67
C TYR A 132 5.43 -18.52 -23.14
N SER A 133 5.74 -17.40 -22.48
CA SER A 133 5.96 -17.38 -21.04
C SER A 133 4.68 -17.20 -20.22
N SER A 134 3.65 -16.59 -20.80
CA SER A 134 2.37 -16.32 -20.12
C SER A 134 1.27 -15.98 -21.13
N TYR A 135 0.03 -16.00 -20.67
CA TYR A 135 -1.15 -15.43 -21.33
C TYR A 135 -2.10 -14.86 -20.27
N TYR A 136 -3.01 -13.98 -20.65
CA TYR A 136 -3.98 -13.43 -19.71
C TYR A 136 -5.17 -14.39 -19.51
N ALA A 137 -5.57 -14.58 -18.26
CA ALA A 137 -6.71 -15.40 -17.89
C ALA A 137 -7.45 -14.84 -16.68
N ASN A 138 -8.69 -15.26 -16.51
CA ASN A 138 -9.47 -15.01 -15.30
C ASN A 138 -9.08 -16.06 -14.24
N VAL A 139 -8.35 -15.65 -13.20
CA VAL A 139 -7.72 -16.60 -12.27
C VAL A 139 -7.79 -16.11 -10.82
N GLY A 140 -8.40 -16.94 -9.99
CA GLY A 140 -8.42 -16.73 -8.55
C GLY A 140 -9.38 -15.66 -8.06
N ASP A 141 -9.57 -15.66 -6.75
CA ASP A 141 -10.43 -14.73 -6.03
C ASP A 141 -9.70 -14.10 -4.87
N MET A 142 -10.06 -12.86 -4.54
CA MET A 142 -9.51 -12.10 -3.44
C MET A 142 -10.61 -11.38 -2.66
N SER A 143 -10.41 -11.16 -1.38
CA SER A 143 -11.27 -10.26 -0.60
C SER A 143 -10.49 -9.19 0.11
N ASN A 144 -11.10 -8.02 0.19
CA ASN A 144 -10.70 -6.90 1.02
C ASN A 144 -11.88 -6.57 1.92
N LYS A 145 -11.72 -6.70 3.23
CA LYS A 145 -12.77 -6.38 4.19
C LYS A 145 -12.21 -5.55 5.34
N GLY A 146 -13.05 -4.71 5.90
CA GLY A 146 -12.58 -3.83 6.97
C GLY A 146 -13.65 -2.96 7.54
N ILE A 147 -13.20 -2.02 8.36
CA ILE A 147 -14.03 -1.01 9.01
C ILE A 147 -13.42 0.37 8.70
N GLU A 148 -14.28 1.29 8.31
CA GLU A 148 -13.95 2.70 8.15
C GLU A 148 -14.69 3.51 9.20
N VAL A 149 -13.98 4.44 9.84
CA VAL A 149 -14.54 5.35 10.83
C VAL A 149 -14.15 6.76 10.46
N ASP A 150 -15.12 7.65 10.44
CA ASP A 150 -14.94 9.10 10.29
C ASP A 150 -15.65 9.81 11.43
N LEU A 151 -14.93 10.64 12.18
CA LEU A 151 -15.45 11.34 13.35
C LEU A 151 -15.08 12.82 13.28
N ASN A 152 -16.07 13.66 13.53
CA ASN A 152 -15.93 15.10 13.61
C ASN A 152 -16.44 15.58 14.96
N PHE A 153 -15.61 16.37 15.65
CA PHE A 153 -15.92 16.97 16.94
C PHE A 153 -15.82 18.47 16.82
N THR A 154 -16.81 19.20 17.33
CA THR A 154 -16.79 20.65 17.46
C THR A 154 -16.94 21.02 18.94
N PRO A 155 -15.86 20.91 19.75
CA PRO A 155 -15.93 21.20 21.20
C PRO A 155 -16.39 22.61 21.50
N ILE A 156 -15.97 23.58 20.69
CA ILE A 156 -16.33 24.98 20.86
C ILE A 156 -16.98 25.51 19.59
N ARG A 157 -18.20 26.00 19.71
CA ARG A 157 -18.93 26.71 18.65
C ARG A 157 -19.57 27.97 19.24
N SER A 158 -18.96 29.13 18.99
CA SER A 158 -19.47 30.42 19.38
C SER A 158 -19.34 31.42 18.22
N LYS A 159 -19.86 32.63 18.39
CA LYS A 159 -19.77 33.68 17.38
C LYS A 159 -18.34 34.03 16.97
N ASN A 160 -17.41 33.99 17.90
CA ASN A 160 -16.04 34.46 17.68
C ASN A 160 -14.99 33.36 17.78
N VAL A 161 -15.36 32.16 18.25
CA VAL A 161 -14.44 31.03 18.43
C VAL A 161 -15.12 29.74 17.93
N GLN A 162 -14.45 29.06 17.06
CA GLN A 162 -14.81 27.71 16.63
C GLN A 162 -13.57 26.81 16.74
N TRP A 163 -13.76 25.62 17.28
CA TRP A 163 -12.74 24.59 17.35
C TRP A 163 -13.31 23.28 16.80
N ASP A 164 -12.66 22.76 15.79
CA ASP A 164 -13.03 21.51 15.15
C ASP A 164 -11.88 20.51 15.22
N ILE A 165 -12.20 19.24 15.42
CA ILE A 165 -11.27 18.11 15.42
C ILE A 165 -11.87 17.07 14.50
N ASN A 166 -11.09 16.54 13.58
CA ASN A 166 -11.46 15.44 12.71
C ASN A 166 -10.52 14.24 12.90
N VAL A 167 -11.08 13.04 12.85
CA VAL A 167 -10.33 11.78 12.94
C VAL A 167 -10.94 10.82 11.95
N ASN A 168 -10.12 10.21 11.11
CA ASN A 168 -10.53 9.09 10.29
C ASN A 168 -9.56 7.92 10.44
N LEU A 169 -10.07 6.71 10.28
CA LEU A 169 -9.29 5.48 10.31
C LEU A 169 -9.92 4.43 9.40
N THR A 170 -9.06 3.61 8.81
CA THR A 170 -9.44 2.42 8.06
C THR A 170 -8.63 1.24 8.57
N HIS A 171 -9.32 0.19 9.01
CA HIS A 171 -8.73 -1.13 9.25
C HIS A 171 -9.06 -2.04 8.08
N LEU A 172 -8.04 -2.63 7.46
CA LEU A 172 -8.14 -3.45 6.25
C LEU A 172 -7.55 -4.85 6.48
N LYS A 173 -8.29 -5.88 6.07
CA LYS A 173 -7.78 -7.26 5.92
C LYS A 173 -7.94 -7.71 4.47
N ASN A 174 -6.82 -7.95 3.81
CA ASN A 174 -6.75 -8.56 2.49
C ASN A 174 -6.51 -10.07 2.60
N LYS A 175 -7.11 -10.84 1.69
CA LYS A 175 -6.93 -12.30 1.65
C LYS A 175 -7.13 -12.84 0.23
N ILE A 176 -6.19 -13.64 -0.26
CA ILE A 176 -6.37 -14.49 -1.44
C ILE A 176 -7.31 -15.63 -1.03
N ILE A 177 -8.50 -15.71 -1.65
CA ILE A 177 -9.51 -16.72 -1.32
C ILE A 177 -9.23 -18.02 -2.05
N SER A 178 -8.99 -17.92 -3.36
CA SER A 178 -8.75 -19.08 -4.21
C SER A 178 -7.66 -18.80 -5.24
N LEU A 179 -6.93 -19.84 -5.58
CA LEU A 179 -5.98 -19.87 -6.68
C LEU A 179 -6.31 -21.09 -7.54
N PRO A 180 -6.09 -21.04 -8.86
CA PRO A 180 -6.24 -22.22 -9.72
C PRO A 180 -5.19 -23.28 -9.37
N PRO A 181 -5.44 -24.55 -9.66
CA PRO A 181 -4.52 -25.65 -9.32
C PRO A 181 -3.09 -25.44 -9.81
N GLU A 182 -2.93 -24.86 -11.01
CA GLU A 182 -1.64 -24.59 -11.65
C GLU A 182 -0.82 -23.51 -10.92
N ARG A 183 -1.46 -22.77 -10.01
CA ARG A 183 -0.83 -21.76 -9.14
C ARG A 183 -0.64 -22.25 -7.70
N ARG A 184 -0.98 -23.49 -7.40
CA ARG A 184 -0.74 -24.12 -6.09
C ARG A 184 0.49 -25.04 -6.16
N THR A 185 1.56 -24.56 -6.77
CA THR A 185 2.77 -25.36 -7.09
C THR A 185 3.69 -25.56 -5.89
N LYS A 186 3.46 -24.81 -4.81
CA LYS A 186 4.32 -24.86 -3.61
C LYS A 186 3.47 -24.76 -2.35
N GLU A 187 3.87 -25.51 -1.32
CA GLU A 187 3.37 -25.39 0.04
C GLU A 187 4.42 -24.71 0.91
N VAL A 188 4.01 -23.69 1.65
CA VAL A 188 4.85 -22.96 2.61
C VAL A 188 4.06 -22.74 3.88
N GLU A 189 4.54 -23.27 5.01
CA GLU A 189 3.89 -23.12 6.33
C GLU A 189 2.38 -23.49 6.32
N GLY A 190 1.99 -24.50 5.51
CA GLY A 190 0.61 -24.97 5.35
C GLY A 190 -0.24 -24.18 4.36
N TYR A 191 0.32 -23.19 3.67
CA TYR A 191 -0.35 -22.43 2.63
C TYR A 191 0.08 -22.90 1.24
N TYR A 192 -0.89 -23.19 0.38
CA TYR A 192 -0.65 -23.57 -1.02
C TYR A 192 -0.68 -22.33 -1.92
N GLY A 193 0.33 -22.18 -2.76
CA GLY A 193 0.47 -21.05 -3.65
C GLY A 193 1.68 -21.12 -4.56
N TYR A 194 2.22 -19.98 -4.94
CA TYR A 194 3.44 -19.85 -5.74
C TYR A 194 4.29 -18.67 -5.27
N ALA A 195 5.60 -18.81 -5.44
CA ALA A 195 6.54 -17.74 -5.22
C ALA A 195 6.70 -16.87 -6.46
N GLY A 196 6.82 -15.56 -6.27
CA GLY A 196 7.15 -14.60 -7.32
C GLY A 196 8.01 -13.49 -6.74
N SER A 197 9.17 -13.23 -7.34
CA SER A 197 10.13 -12.22 -6.87
C SER A 197 10.40 -12.29 -5.37
N SER A 198 9.86 -11.36 -4.57
CA SER A 198 10.04 -11.29 -3.12
C SER A 198 8.77 -11.66 -2.32
N PHE A 199 7.74 -12.18 -3.00
CA PHE A 199 6.43 -12.47 -2.38
C PHE A 199 6.01 -13.92 -2.58
N PHE A 200 5.20 -14.40 -1.63
CA PHE A 200 4.46 -15.65 -1.76
C PHE A 200 2.97 -15.34 -1.90
N TYR A 201 2.40 -15.76 -2.99
CA TYR A 201 0.98 -15.64 -3.28
C TYR A 201 0.30 -16.95 -2.85
N GLY A 202 -0.10 -17.01 -1.59
CA GLY A 202 -0.67 -18.19 -0.98
C GLY A 202 -2.17 -18.06 -0.72
N GLN A 203 -2.93 -19.12 -1.00
CA GLN A 203 -4.34 -19.18 -0.65
C GLN A 203 -4.49 -19.07 0.87
N GLY A 204 -5.26 -18.09 1.33
CA GLY A 204 -5.41 -17.80 2.76
C GLY A 204 -4.54 -16.65 3.27
N LEU A 205 -3.52 -16.22 2.53
CA LEU A 205 -2.60 -15.13 2.87
C LEU A 205 -3.01 -13.79 2.23
N PRO A 206 -2.52 -12.67 2.78
CA PRO A 206 -2.55 -11.38 2.09
C PRO A 206 -1.75 -11.39 0.78
N LEU A 207 -2.17 -10.57 -0.18
CA LEU A 207 -1.58 -10.51 -1.53
C LEU A 207 -0.06 -10.26 -1.54
N TYR A 208 0.42 -9.36 -0.71
CA TYR A 208 1.83 -8.96 -0.65
C TYR A 208 2.52 -9.54 0.59
N THR A 209 2.46 -10.88 0.74
CA THR A 209 3.17 -11.59 1.81
C THR A 209 4.61 -11.81 1.38
N PHE A 210 5.57 -11.21 2.10
CA PHE A 210 6.99 -11.36 1.83
C PHE A 210 7.45 -12.80 2.01
N TYR A 211 8.24 -13.26 1.04
CA TYR A 211 8.80 -14.59 1.01
C TYR A 211 10.26 -14.50 0.61
N MET A 212 11.13 -14.66 1.58
CA MET A 212 12.57 -14.46 1.41
C MET A 212 13.35 -15.16 2.50
N LYS A 213 14.67 -15.19 2.34
CA LYS A 213 15.57 -15.77 3.34
C LYS A 213 15.54 -14.96 4.62
N LYS A 214 15.58 -15.66 5.75
CA LYS A 214 15.74 -15.04 7.07
C LYS A 214 17.20 -14.92 7.43
N TYR A 215 17.61 -13.71 7.79
CA TYR A 215 18.94 -13.41 8.25
C TYR A 215 19.16 -13.97 9.66
N ALA A 216 20.24 -14.75 9.85
CA ALA A 216 20.58 -15.40 11.11
C ALA A 216 21.73 -14.71 11.86
N GLY A 217 22.24 -13.58 11.33
CA GLY A 217 23.36 -12.85 11.94
C GLY A 217 24.65 -12.99 11.16
N VAL A 218 25.74 -12.84 11.87
CA VAL A 218 27.13 -12.86 11.34
C VAL A 218 27.87 -14.07 11.89
N SER A 219 28.59 -14.78 11.04
CA SER A 219 29.46 -15.90 11.43
C SER A 219 30.72 -15.42 12.16
N GLU A 220 31.46 -16.35 12.78
CA GLU A 220 32.71 -16.07 13.48
C GLU A 220 33.75 -15.39 12.57
N ASP A 221 33.71 -15.63 11.26
CA ASP A 221 34.62 -15.04 10.27
C ASP A 221 34.01 -13.81 9.58
N GLY A 222 32.89 -13.28 10.07
CA GLY A 222 32.26 -12.03 9.61
C GLY A 222 31.34 -12.16 8.42
N ARG A 223 31.00 -13.35 7.92
CA ARG A 223 30.08 -13.54 6.81
C ARG A 223 28.61 -13.48 7.24
N SER A 224 27.72 -13.09 6.35
CA SER A 224 26.28 -13.23 6.55
C SER A 224 25.89 -14.69 6.74
N MET A 225 24.94 -14.94 7.64
CA MET A 225 24.31 -16.25 7.82
C MET A 225 22.82 -16.17 7.57
N TRP A 226 22.27 -17.25 7.03
CA TRP A 226 20.84 -17.42 6.80
C TRP A 226 20.35 -18.71 7.44
N TYR A 227 19.07 -18.70 7.87
CA TYR A 227 18.43 -19.93 8.33
C TYR A 227 18.22 -20.90 7.17
N LYS A 228 18.43 -22.18 7.46
CA LYS A 228 18.25 -23.31 6.55
C LYS A 228 17.43 -24.39 7.26
N ASP A 229 16.36 -24.86 6.63
CA ASP A 229 15.59 -25.97 7.15
C ASP A 229 16.39 -27.27 6.99
N VAL A 230 16.35 -28.08 8.05
CA VAL A 230 16.85 -29.46 7.98
C VAL A 230 15.81 -30.32 7.27
N THR A 231 16.24 -31.06 6.25
CA THR A 231 15.36 -31.95 5.48
C THR A 231 15.64 -33.41 5.80
N ASP A 232 14.61 -34.22 5.77
CA ASP A 232 14.71 -35.67 5.84
C ASP A 232 15.27 -36.29 4.52
N LYS A 233 15.32 -37.63 4.45
CA LYS A 233 15.82 -38.37 3.28
C LYS A 233 14.99 -38.13 2.02
N ASP A 234 13.75 -37.75 2.17
CA ASP A 234 12.79 -37.46 1.09
C ASP A 234 12.77 -35.98 0.72
N GLY A 235 13.66 -35.15 1.32
CA GLY A 235 13.75 -33.72 1.06
C GLY A 235 12.66 -32.88 1.75
N LYS A 236 11.92 -33.45 2.71
CA LYS A 236 10.88 -32.73 3.44
C LYS A 236 11.46 -32.06 4.68
N PRO A 237 11.07 -30.81 5.01
CA PRO A 237 11.49 -30.15 6.22
C PRO A 237 11.11 -30.96 7.47
N THR A 238 12.08 -31.18 8.37
CA THR A 238 11.87 -31.87 9.64
C THR A 238 11.29 -30.98 10.73
N GLY A 239 11.22 -29.66 10.48
CA GLY A 239 10.89 -28.65 11.47
C GLY A 239 12.10 -28.10 12.25
N GLU A 240 13.25 -28.75 12.13
CA GLU A 240 14.51 -28.24 12.68
C GLU A 240 15.15 -27.23 11.74
N ARG A 241 15.91 -26.29 12.30
CA ARG A 241 16.63 -25.24 11.57
C ARG A 241 18.09 -25.22 11.94
N THR A 242 18.93 -25.00 10.95
CA THR A 242 20.35 -24.72 11.09
C THR A 242 20.67 -23.38 10.41
N THR A 243 21.93 -23.00 10.36
CA THR A 243 22.41 -21.81 9.68
C THR A 243 23.43 -22.18 8.61
N THR A 244 23.52 -21.36 7.56
CA THR A 244 24.50 -21.47 6.49
C THR A 244 25.03 -20.11 6.09
N THR A 245 26.27 -20.04 5.64
CA THR A 245 26.84 -18.83 5.01
C THR A 245 26.69 -18.84 3.49
N ALA A 246 26.19 -19.92 2.90
CA ALA A 246 25.88 -19.99 1.48
C ALA A 246 24.42 -19.53 1.24
N TYR A 247 24.23 -18.37 0.64
CA TYR A 247 22.89 -17.81 0.38
C TYR A 247 21.97 -18.76 -0.38
N SER A 248 22.49 -19.44 -1.40
CA SER A 248 21.73 -20.39 -2.21
C SER A 248 21.16 -21.59 -1.42
N GLU A 249 21.78 -21.93 -0.28
CA GLU A 249 21.33 -23.04 0.56
C GLU A 249 20.32 -22.61 1.62
N GLY A 250 20.22 -21.31 1.92
CA GLY A 250 19.23 -20.79 2.87
C GLY A 250 17.81 -21.11 2.42
N SER A 251 16.90 -21.31 3.37
CA SER A 251 15.47 -21.50 3.12
C SER A 251 14.72 -20.18 3.10
N ASP A 252 13.67 -20.09 2.30
CA ASP A 252 12.79 -18.93 2.26
C ASP A 252 11.62 -19.13 3.23
N TYR A 253 11.22 -18.05 3.91
CA TYR A 253 10.20 -18.04 4.95
C TYR A 253 9.18 -16.93 4.70
N LEU A 254 7.97 -17.08 5.26
CA LEU A 254 7.00 -15.98 5.31
C LEU A 254 7.50 -14.93 6.32
N CYS A 255 7.73 -13.71 5.85
CA CYS A 255 8.34 -12.63 6.62
C CYS A 255 7.36 -11.49 6.96
N GLY A 256 6.06 -11.76 6.95
CA GLY A 256 5.00 -10.77 7.12
C GLY A 256 4.53 -10.22 5.78
N ASN A 257 3.69 -9.18 5.80
CA ASN A 257 3.09 -8.62 4.58
C ASN A 257 3.25 -7.11 4.51
N ALA A 258 3.06 -6.55 3.31
CA ALA A 258 3.20 -5.12 3.06
C ALA A 258 1.93 -4.30 3.39
N ILE A 259 0.78 -4.96 3.55
CA ILE A 259 -0.50 -4.28 3.77
C ILE A 259 -0.57 -3.78 5.20
N PRO A 260 -0.87 -2.49 5.45
CA PRO A 260 -1.00 -1.98 6.80
C PRO A 260 -2.22 -2.55 7.52
N ASP A 261 -2.14 -2.66 8.85
CA ASP A 261 -3.26 -3.06 9.69
C ASP A 261 -4.26 -1.92 9.89
N LEU A 262 -3.75 -0.69 9.97
CA LEU A 262 -4.53 0.53 10.21
C LEU A 262 -3.88 1.72 9.53
N TYR A 263 -4.68 2.58 8.91
CA TYR A 263 -4.23 3.87 8.39
C TYR A 263 -5.34 4.91 8.46
N GLY A 264 -4.95 6.19 8.44
CA GLY A 264 -5.89 7.28 8.50
C GLY A 264 -5.22 8.63 8.72
N GLY A 265 -6.02 9.56 9.24
CA GLY A 265 -5.58 10.90 9.56
C GLY A 265 -6.33 11.47 10.75
N PHE A 266 -5.74 12.48 11.35
CA PHE A 266 -6.41 13.31 12.33
C PHE A 266 -5.93 14.76 12.20
N GLY A 267 -6.82 15.68 12.53
CA GLY A 267 -6.51 17.08 12.43
C GLY A 267 -7.31 17.93 13.40
N THR A 268 -6.89 19.15 13.55
CA THR A 268 -7.63 20.14 14.30
C THR A 268 -7.55 21.50 13.61
N SER A 269 -8.65 22.25 13.69
CA SER A 269 -8.69 23.63 13.25
C SER A 269 -9.37 24.51 14.30
N VAL A 270 -8.80 25.69 14.51
CA VAL A 270 -9.32 26.69 15.44
C VAL A 270 -9.44 28.01 14.71
N SER A 271 -10.60 28.64 14.79
CA SER A 271 -10.79 30.04 14.38
C SER A 271 -11.19 30.88 15.57
N PHE A 272 -10.54 32.04 15.74
CA PHE A 272 -10.80 32.94 16.85
C PHE A 272 -10.46 34.41 16.49
N PHE A 273 -11.41 35.29 16.63
CA PHE A 273 -11.24 36.75 16.43
C PHE A 273 -10.52 37.14 15.12
N GLY A 274 -10.80 36.43 14.03
CA GLY A 274 -10.18 36.67 12.72
C GLY A 274 -8.91 35.85 12.46
N PHE A 275 -8.32 35.22 13.47
CA PHE A 275 -7.27 34.22 13.26
C PHE A 275 -7.86 32.87 12.90
N ASP A 276 -7.16 32.14 12.09
CA ASP A 276 -7.40 30.71 11.80
C ASP A 276 -6.10 29.92 11.89
N PHE A 277 -6.17 28.76 12.53
CA PHE A 277 -5.06 27.82 12.66
C PHE A 277 -5.56 26.42 12.33
N GLY A 278 -4.79 25.67 11.56
CA GLY A 278 -5.09 24.28 11.22
C GLY A 278 -3.84 23.44 11.19
N ILE A 279 -3.96 22.21 11.64
CA ILE A 279 -2.90 21.21 11.62
C ILE A 279 -3.48 19.84 11.28
N ASN A 280 -2.83 19.08 10.37
CA ASN A 280 -3.28 17.77 9.97
C ASN A 280 -2.13 16.75 9.98
N PHE A 281 -2.46 15.57 10.45
CA PHE A 281 -1.57 14.42 10.51
C PHE A 281 -2.13 13.27 9.67
N ASN A 282 -1.24 12.49 9.06
CA ASN A 282 -1.55 11.19 8.49
C ASN A 282 -0.70 10.13 9.17
N TYR A 283 -1.25 8.94 9.32
CA TYR A 283 -0.56 7.82 9.95
C TYR A 283 -0.87 6.49 9.26
N GLN A 284 0.06 5.58 9.44
CA GLN A 284 -0.08 4.16 9.09
C GLN A 284 0.53 3.34 10.20
N ILE A 285 -0.11 2.24 10.56
CA ILE A 285 0.36 1.28 11.56
C ILE A 285 0.41 -0.10 10.91
N GLY A 286 1.52 -0.79 11.09
CA GLY A 286 1.75 -2.11 10.50
C GLY A 286 2.13 -2.06 9.03
N GLY A 287 2.18 -3.24 8.44
CA GLY A 287 2.79 -3.46 7.14
C GLY A 287 4.31 -3.49 7.21
N LYS A 288 4.92 -4.07 6.19
CA LYS A 288 6.36 -4.11 6.02
C LYS A 288 6.79 -3.52 4.70
N ILE A 289 8.01 -2.98 4.66
CA ILE A 289 8.64 -2.45 3.48
C ILE A 289 10.07 -2.96 3.37
N TYR A 290 10.45 -3.43 2.18
CA TYR A 290 11.84 -3.73 1.88
C TYR A 290 12.58 -2.44 1.52
N ASP A 291 13.56 -2.07 2.35
CA ASP A 291 14.35 -0.86 2.20
C ASP A 291 15.50 -1.09 1.22
N SER A 292 15.21 -1.02 -0.06
CA SER A 292 16.20 -1.23 -1.13
C SER A 292 17.32 -0.18 -1.12
N GLY A 293 17.03 1.04 -0.68
CA GLY A 293 18.02 2.10 -0.58
C GLY A 293 19.05 1.82 0.51
N TYR A 294 18.59 1.37 1.67
CA TYR A 294 19.49 0.96 2.75
C TYR A 294 20.25 -0.32 2.38
N ALA A 295 19.57 -1.31 1.77
CA ALA A 295 20.21 -2.52 1.29
C ALA A 295 21.36 -2.22 0.33
N ALA A 296 21.13 -1.35 -0.65
CA ALA A 296 22.17 -0.92 -1.59
C ALA A 296 23.32 -0.18 -0.90
N ALA A 297 23.00 0.71 0.05
CA ALA A 297 24.02 1.48 0.79
C ALA A 297 24.79 0.67 1.85
N MET A 298 24.33 -0.56 2.16
CA MET A 298 24.96 -1.50 3.09
C MET A 298 25.66 -2.67 2.38
N SER A 299 25.70 -2.66 1.05
CA SER A 299 26.31 -3.72 0.25
C SER A 299 27.76 -3.45 -0.09
N THR A 300 28.56 -4.51 -0.13
CA THR A 300 29.95 -4.46 -0.59
C THR A 300 30.05 -4.42 -2.10
N PRO A 301 31.03 -3.70 -2.68
CA PRO A 301 31.30 -3.79 -4.09
C PRO A 301 31.69 -5.22 -4.50
N THR A 302 30.98 -5.75 -5.49
CA THR A 302 31.27 -7.07 -6.08
C THR A 302 32.12 -6.97 -7.36
N SER A 303 32.22 -5.75 -7.91
CA SER A 303 32.97 -5.46 -9.13
C SER A 303 33.64 -4.09 -9.04
N THR A 304 34.63 -3.85 -9.88
CA THR A 304 35.34 -2.56 -9.97
C THR A 304 34.41 -1.39 -10.37
N GLY A 305 33.34 -1.66 -11.11
CA GLY A 305 32.31 -0.65 -11.45
C GLY A 305 31.46 -0.16 -10.28
N SER A 306 31.48 -0.85 -9.16
CA SER A 306 30.79 -0.46 -7.93
C SER A 306 31.68 0.24 -6.90
N ILE A 307 32.95 0.46 -7.24
CA ILE A 307 33.89 1.19 -6.37
C ILE A 307 33.59 2.69 -6.46
N GLY A 308 33.60 3.38 -5.31
CA GLY A 308 33.38 4.83 -5.23
C GLY A 308 31.94 5.24 -5.02
N VAL A 309 31.00 4.31 -4.76
CA VAL A 309 29.65 4.63 -4.30
C VAL A 309 29.66 5.04 -2.81
N ASN A 310 28.70 5.86 -2.41
CA ASN A 310 28.53 6.24 -1.04
C ASN A 310 27.84 5.11 -0.27
N TRP A 311 28.31 4.84 0.94
CA TRP A 311 27.73 3.89 1.87
C TRP A 311 26.98 4.56 3.02
N HIS A 312 26.06 3.83 3.61
CA HIS A 312 25.42 4.28 4.84
C HIS A 312 26.42 4.26 6.00
N LYS A 313 26.33 5.24 6.90
CA LYS A 313 27.24 5.36 8.05
C LYS A 313 27.26 4.13 8.97
N ASP A 314 26.18 3.36 9.00
CA ASP A 314 26.07 2.15 9.83
C ASP A 314 27.11 1.08 9.44
N ILE A 315 27.67 1.17 8.22
CA ILE A 315 28.72 0.27 7.75
C ILE A 315 30.00 0.37 8.62
N LEU A 316 30.21 1.51 9.30
CA LEU A 316 31.32 1.69 10.24
C LEU A 316 31.21 0.75 11.45
N ASN A 317 30.02 0.21 11.70
CA ASN A 317 29.77 -0.79 12.73
C ASN A 317 29.86 -2.25 12.20
N ALA A 318 30.35 -2.45 10.98
CA ALA A 318 30.51 -3.78 10.41
C ALA A 318 31.42 -4.66 11.30
N TRP A 319 31.22 -5.96 11.15
CA TRP A 319 32.06 -6.94 11.85
C TRP A 319 33.56 -6.75 11.50
N THR A 320 34.39 -6.74 12.52
CA THR A 320 35.87 -6.83 12.46
C THR A 320 36.34 -7.73 13.61
N PRO A 321 37.60 -8.20 13.59
CA PRO A 321 38.14 -8.94 14.72
C PRO A 321 38.05 -8.19 16.05
N GLU A 322 38.07 -6.85 16.02
CA GLU A 322 37.92 -5.96 17.19
C GLU A 322 36.45 -5.70 17.56
N ASN A 323 35.50 -5.98 16.62
CA ASN A 323 34.06 -5.84 16.82
C ASN A 323 33.31 -7.14 16.43
N PRO A 324 33.59 -8.28 17.08
CA PRO A 324 33.10 -9.60 16.69
C PRO A 324 31.58 -9.78 16.93
N ASN A 325 30.97 -8.94 17.77
CA ASN A 325 29.52 -9.01 18.10
C ASN A 325 28.64 -8.19 17.20
N SER A 326 29.19 -7.65 16.11
CA SER A 326 28.38 -6.88 15.15
C SER A 326 27.36 -7.77 14.46
N ASN A 327 26.15 -7.21 14.25
CA ASN A 327 25.10 -7.82 13.41
C ASN A 327 25.18 -7.35 11.93
N ILE A 328 26.26 -6.61 11.58
CA ILE A 328 26.52 -6.15 10.22
C ILE A 328 27.72 -6.96 9.70
N PRO A 329 27.58 -7.67 8.57
CA PRO A 329 28.67 -8.48 8.04
C PRO A 329 29.91 -7.65 7.72
N ARG A 330 31.04 -8.34 7.65
CA ARG A 330 32.33 -7.72 7.27
C ARG A 330 32.22 -7.06 5.90
N MET A 331 32.96 -5.99 5.72
CA MET A 331 33.12 -5.30 4.46
C MET A 331 34.32 -5.86 3.71
N GLN A 332 34.06 -6.71 2.72
CA GLN A 332 35.11 -7.34 1.92
C GLN A 332 34.72 -7.27 0.45
N TYR A 333 35.62 -6.77 -0.38
CA TYR A 333 35.45 -6.75 -1.85
C TYR A 333 35.22 -8.17 -2.38
N GLY A 334 34.22 -8.28 -3.26
CA GLY A 334 33.84 -9.55 -3.87
C GLY A 334 32.96 -10.46 -3.01
N ASP A 335 32.66 -10.06 -1.75
CA ASP A 335 31.73 -10.80 -0.91
C ASP A 335 30.28 -10.40 -1.26
N SER A 336 29.63 -11.21 -2.11
CA SER A 336 28.26 -10.94 -2.60
C SER A 336 27.19 -11.15 -1.53
N ASN A 337 27.49 -11.88 -0.47
CA ASN A 337 26.53 -12.28 0.56
C ASN A 337 25.98 -11.09 1.37
N THR A 338 26.62 -9.92 1.32
CA THR A 338 26.14 -8.71 1.99
C THR A 338 24.98 -8.03 1.25
N THR A 339 24.79 -8.33 -0.04
CA THR A 339 23.83 -7.69 -0.95
C THR A 339 22.55 -8.50 -1.14
N ASP A 340 22.56 -9.76 -0.69
CA ASP A 340 21.49 -10.70 -1.02
C ASP A 340 20.17 -10.34 -0.30
N THR A 341 19.07 -10.48 -1.05
CA THR A 341 17.72 -10.13 -0.59
C THR A 341 17.30 -11.00 0.60
N SER A 342 17.03 -10.36 1.73
CA SER A 342 16.61 -11.05 2.96
C SER A 342 15.77 -10.13 3.85
N ASP A 343 15.17 -10.71 4.89
CA ASP A 343 14.40 -9.95 5.88
C ASP A 343 15.25 -8.98 6.73
N ARG A 344 16.58 -9.02 6.61
CA ARG A 344 17.48 -8.04 7.22
C ARG A 344 17.13 -6.60 6.86
N PHE A 345 16.65 -6.39 5.65
CA PHE A 345 16.27 -5.08 5.11
C PHE A 345 14.77 -4.85 5.12
N LEU A 346 14.02 -5.78 5.72
CA LEU A 346 12.60 -5.68 5.87
C LEU A 346 12.27 -4.94 7.17
N ILE A 347 11.67 -3.77 7.05
CA ILE A 347 11.34 -2.92 8.19
C ILE A 347 9.84 -2.74 8.33
N ASP A 348 9.40 -2.33 9.50
CA ASP A 348 8.05 -1.90 9.79
C ASP A 348 7.75 -0.59 9.02
N ALA A 349 6.68 -0.59 8.23
CA ALA A 349 6.27 0.54 7.40
C ALA A 349 5.39 1.57 8.14
N SER A 350 5.26 1.45 9.46
CA SER A 350 4.51 2.41 10.26
C SER A 350 5.12 3.81 10.19
N TYR A 351 4.26 4.82 10.07
CA TYR A 351 4.68 6.21 10.07
C TYR A 351 3.63 7.13 10.69
N LEU A 352 4.09 8.30 11.11
CA LEU A 352 3.28 9.46 11.43
C LEU A 352 3.84 10.67 10.69
N THR A 353 2.98 11.39 9.99
CA THR A 353 3.39 12.62 9.29
C THR A 353 2.59 13.80 9.77
N LEU A 354 3.25 14.90 9.97
CA LEU A 354 2.64 16.23 10.07
C LEU A 354 2.53 16.77 8.64
N GLN A 355 1.34 16.58 8.06
CA GLN A 355 1.09 16.82 6.63
C GLN A 355 1.09 18.30 6.31
N ASN A 356 0.35 19.08 7.08
CA ASN A 356 0.33 20.52 6.90
C ASN A 356 0.05 21.29 8.20
N ILE A 357 0.51 22.54 8.20
CA ILE A 357 0.16 23.57 9.19
C ILE A 357 -0.29 24.79 8.39
N ASN A 358 -1.43 25.36 8.76
CA ASN A 358 -1.95 26.58 8.19
C ASN A 358 -2.20 27.58 9.31
N PHE A 359 -1.77 28.83 9.09
CA PHE A 359 -2.06 29.95 9.99
C PHE A 359 -2.49 31.14 9.15
N GLY A 360 -3.61 31.75 9.51
CA GLY A 360 -4.15 32.90 8.79
C GLY A 360 -4.73 33.95 9.70
N TYR A 361 -4.82 35.18 9.18
CA TYR A 361 -5.52 36.27 9.82
C TYR A 361 -6.39 37.00 8.79
N THR A 362 -7.67 37.06 9.07
CA THR A 362 -8.65 37.85 8.30
C THR A 362 -8.80 39.23 8.96
N LEU A 363 -8.46 40.27 8.23
CA LEU A 363 -8.55 41.64 8.74
C LEU A 363 -10.02 42.02 9.01
N PRO A 364 -10.28 42.82 10.07
CA PRO A 364 -11.61 43.29 10.36
C PRO A 364 -12.21 44.07 9.17
N SER A 365 -13.46 43.79 8.81
CA SER A 365 -14.14 44.45 7.68
C SER A 365 -14.20 45.98 7.78
N LYS A 366 -14.30 46.50 9.01
CA LYS A 366 -14.23 47.95 9.27
C LYS A 366 -12.93 48.61 8.76
N PHE A 367 -11.84 47.83 8.69
CA PHE A 367 -10.56 48.33 8.19
C PHE A 367 -10.50 48.16 6.67
N THR A 368 -10.85 46.99 6.13
CA THR A 368 -10.73 46.67 4.69
C THR A 368 -11.69 47.50 3.83
N GLN A 369 -12.89 47.80 4.31
CA GLN A 369 -13.87 48.63 3.60
C GLN A 369 -13.39 50.05 3.31
N LYS A 370 -12.49 50.59 4.12
CA LYS A 370 -11.90 51.91 3.87
C LYS A 370 -11.10 51.96 2.55
N PHE A 371 -10.68 50.81 2.06
CA PHE A 371 -9.91 50.66 0.84
C PHE A 371 -10.76 50.02 -0.31
N GLY A 372 -12.08 49.93 -0.14
CA GLY A 372 -12.95 49.30 -1.11
C GLY A 372 -12.83 47.75 -1.17
N VAL A 373 -12.22 47.14 -0.15
CA VAL A 373 -12.00 45.71 -0.07
C VAL A 373 -13.03 45.06 0.84
N GLY A 374 -13.78 44.10 0.37
CA GLY A 374 -14.77 43.36 1.13
C GLY A 374 -14.16 42.48 2.21
N LYS A 375 -13.15 41.68 1.86
CA LYS A 375 -12.43 40.80 2.79
C LYS A 375 -10.95 40.68 2.39
N MET A 376 -10.06 40.69 3.38
CA MET A 376 -8.64 40.46 3.19
C MET A 376 -8.13 39.45 4.22
N ARG A 377 -7.49 38.37 3.75
CA ARG A 377 -6.84 37.37 4.62
C ARG A 377 -5.38 37.22 4.23
N ILE A 378 -4.51 37.31 5.21
CA ILE A 378 -3.06 37.01 5.10
C ILE A 378 -2.85 35.63 5.69
N TYR A 379 -2.06 34.78 5.04
CA TYR A 379 -1.82 33.44 5.53
C TYR A 379 -0.39 32.96 5.30
N LEU A 380 0.01 32.02 6.15
CA LEU A 380 1.21 31.20 6.03
C LEU A 380 0.79 29.74 6.05
N ALA A 381 1.33 28.94 5.14
CA ALA A 381 1.10 27.50 5.09
C ALA A 381 2.44 26.76 4.98
N CYS A 382 2.51 25.61 5.62
CA CYS A 382 3.63 24.69 5.50
C CYS A 382 3.10 23.30 5.20
N GLU A 383 3.63 22.68 4.13
CA GLU A 383 3.29 21.32 3.71
C GLU A 383 4.48 20.40 3.91
N ASN A 384 4.21 19.10 4.13
CA ASN A 384 5.23 18.08 4.42
C ASN A 384 6.18 18.51 5.54
N VAL A 385 5.61 18.97 6.67
CA VAL A 385 6.32 19.65 7.76
C VAL A 385 7.32 18.70 8.41
N PHE A 386 6.87 17.47 8.68
CA PHE A 386 7.67 16.49 9.40
C PHE A 386 7.10 15.09 9.15
N TYR A 387 7.97 14.08 9.17
CA TYR A 387 7.56 12.67 9.26
C TYR A 387 8.41 11.92 10.28
N TRP A 388 7.80 10.93 10.88
CA TRP A 388 8.44 9.94 11.73
C TRP A 388 8.17 8.55 11.17
N SER A 389 9.22 7.70 11.11
CA SER A 389 9.17 6.31 10.70
C SER A 389 10.18 5.49 11.50
N LYS A 390 10.12 4.17 11.40
CA LYS A 390 11.01 3.25 12.13
C LYS A 390 12.48 3.43 11.77
N ARG A 391 12.79 3.83 10.54
CA ARG A 391 14.15 4.14 10.11
C ARG A 391 14.28 5.59 9.68
N LYS A 392 15.19 6.32 10.37
CA LYS A 392 15.48 7.71 10.03
C LYS A 392 15.99 7.82 8.58
N GLY A 393 15.39 8.69 7.81
CA GLY A 393 15.74 8.94 6.40
C GLY A 393 14.93 8.11 5.38
N LEU A 394 14.16 7.12 5.83
CA LEU A 394 13.18 6.45 4.99
C LEU A 394 11.79 7.05 5.19
N ASP A 395 11.18 7.47 4.11
CA ASP A 395 9.78 7.85 4.06
C ASP A 395 8.94 6.71 3.47
N PRO A 396 8.22 5.92 4.29
CA PRO A 396 7.49 4.74 3.82
C PRO A 396 6.34 5.05 2.86
N ARG A 397 5.90 6.31 2.76
CA ARG A 397 4.85 6.74 1.82
C ARG A 397 5.25 6.58 0.36
N TYR A 398 6.55 6.49 0.08
CA TYR A 398 7.12 6.25 -1.26
C TYR A 398 7.49 4.79 -1.50
N ALA A 399 7.00 3.91 -0.66
CA ALA A 399 7.09 2.47 -0.85
C ALA A 399 6.32 1.97 -2.07
N ASP A 400 5.46 2.82 -2.59
CA ASP A 400 4.68 2.54 -3.79
C ASP A 400 5.49 2.99 -5.01
N ASN A 401 5.99 2.04 -5.75
CA ASN A 401 6.58 2.30 -7.06
C ASN A 401 5.44 2.49 -8.06
N THR A 402 4.97 3.72 -8.18
CA THR A 402 3.85 4.11 -9.03
C THR A 402 4.05 3.77 -10.50
N ASP A 403 5.28 3.59 -10.95
CA ASP A 403 5.61 3.27 -12.34
C ASP A 403 5.35 1.81 -12.70
N ASN A 404 5.22 0.91 -11.71
CA ASN A 404 5.07 -0.53 -11.91
C ASN A 404 3.81 -1.12 -11.27
N GLN A 405 2.65 -0.52 -11.51
CA GLN A 405 1.34 -1.13 -11.20
C GLN A 405 1.08 -1.45 -9.71
N GLY A 406 1.58 -0.60 -8.79
CA GLY A 406 1.15 -0.65 -7.41
C GLY A 406 1.65 -1.87 -6.63
N VAL A 407 2.91 -2.26 -6.79
CA VAL A 407 3.53 -3.28 -5.93
C VAL A 407 3.88 -2.65 -4.60
N LEU A 408 3.05 -2.88 -3.59
CA LEU A 408 3.32 -2.44 -2.23
C LEU A 408 4.58 -3.12 -1.66
N GLY A 409 5.22 -2.46 -0.70
CA GLY A 409 6.24 -3.06 0.13
C GLY A 409 7.67 -2.96 -0.36
N THR A 410 7.95 -2.28 -1.47
CA THR A 410 9.33 -2.06 -1.94
C THR A 410 9.62 -0.57 -2.08
N SER A 411 10.64 -0.06 -1.39
CA SER A 411 11.10 1.31 -1.59
C SER A 411 11.98 1.41 -2.82
N ASN A 412 11.84 2.49 -3.58
CA ASN A 412 12.77 2.83 -4.64
C ASN A 412 13.84 3.78 -4.08
N TYR A 413 15.10 3.38 -4.11
CA TYR A 413 16.23 4.19 -3.62
C TYR A 413 16.45 5.49 -4.42
N ALA A 414 15.90 5.58 -5.62
CA ALA A 414 15.98 6.76 -6.48
C ALA A 414 14.84 7.77 -6.25
N THR A 415 13.91 7.49 -5.33
CA THR A 415 12.77 8.36 -5.07
C THR A 415 13.10 9.39 -3.99
N TYR A 416 12.91 10.66 -4.29
CA TYR A 416 13.05 11.73 -3.29
C TYR A 416 11.86 11.72 -2.34
N SER A 417 12.14 11.97 -1.05
CA SER A 417 11.07 12.29 -0.08
C SER A 417 10.36 13.58 -0.47
N PRO A 418 9.07 13.77 -0.07
CA PRO A 418 8.36 15.01 -0.34
C PRO A 418 9.12 16.21 0.19
N ILE A 419 9.18 17.23 -0.64
CA ILE A 419 9.83 18.48 -0.28
C ILE A 419 8.92 19.22 0.71
N ARG A 420 9.50 19.73 1.80
CA ARG A 420 8.82 20.68 2.67
C ARG A 420 8.63 21.98 1.91
N THR A 421 7.38 22.42 1.81
CA THR A 421 7.00 23.68 1.14
C THR A 421 6.47 24.66 2.14
N ILE A 422 7.02 25.87 2.16
CA ILE A 422 6.52 26.99 2.97
C ILE A 422 6.01 28.03 1.99
N SER A 423 4.75 28.40 2.12
CA SER A 423 4.11 29.40 1.28
C SER A 423 3.41 30.47 2.12
N GLY A 424 3.42 31.69 1.63
CA GLY A 424 2.66 32.80 2.22
C GLY A 424 1.88 33.53 1.13
N GLY A 425 0.73 34.05 1.49
CA GLY A 425 -0.12 34.73 0.52
C GLY A 425 -1.14 35.67 1.14
N ILE A 426 -1.77 36.44 0.26
CA ILE A 426 -2.84 37.37 0.59
C ILE A 426 -4.02 37.06 -0.31
N ASN A 427 -5.16 36.78 0.29
CA ASN A 427 -6.44 36.63 -0.43
C ASN A 427 -7.24 37.91 -0.27
N ILE A 428 -7.64 38.51 -1.39
CA ILE A 428 -8.42 39.75 -1.42
C ILE A 428 -9.73 39.48 -2.16
N GLN A 429 -10.81 39.87 -1.56
CA GLN A 429 -12.16 39.84 -2.14
C GLN A 429 -12.71 41.28 -2.13
N PHE A 430 -13.08 41.76 -3.31
CA PHE A 430 -13.69 43.09 -3.52
C PHE A 430 -15.19 43.07 -3.38
#